data_a41e842e4677e812b3c06a0f52ab80ba
#
_entry.id   a41e842e4677e812b3c06a0f52ab80ba
#
_cell.length_a   1.000
_cell.length_b   1.000
_cell.length_c   1.000
_cell.angle_alpha   90.00
_cell.angle_beta   90.00
_cell.angle_gamma   90.00
#
_symmetry.space_group_name_H-M   'P 1'
#
loop_
_entity.id
_entity.type
_entity.pdbx_description
1 polymer ?
#
loop_
_entity_poly.entity_id
_entity_poly.type
_entity_poly.pdbx_seq_one_letter_code
_entity_poly.pdbx_strand_id
1 'polypeptide(L)'
;MTDTATNLEKRTLANGQIAVLEIGPAPANIVDRALMSSLGDALTAVADDMSVKLVIITGAGDHFCYGASVEEHTPDQVGAMLPEFHAFLRKIDELNLPPVLAAVNGRCFGGGFEVALACDLIAVSEGSLLGCPEIKLGVFPPAGSALLPL
;
A
#
# COMPACT_ATOMS: atom_id res chain seq x y z
N MET A 1 -6.22 18.24 21.86
CA MET A 1 -6.69 17.83 20.52
C MET A 1 -5.50 17.19 19.86
N THR A 2 -5.39 15.90 19.89
CA THR A 2 -4.35 15.16 19.17
C THR A 2 -4.75 15.20 17.70
N ASP A 3 -3.96 15.93 16.92
CA ASP A 3 -4.00 15.91 15.47
C ASP A 3 -3.75 14.45 15.06
N THR A 4 -4.80 13.75 14.63
CA THR A 4 -4.66 12.43 14.04
C THR A 4 -4.00 12.65 12.69
N ALA A 5 -2.68 12.50 12.64
CA ALA A 5 -1.92 12.49 11.41
C ALA A 5 -2.62 11.51 10.46
N THR A 6 -3.15 12.02 9.37
CA THR A 6 -3.81 11.20 8.36
C THR A 6 -2.76 10.26 7.78
N ASN A 7 -3.01 8.95 7.88
CA ASN A 7 -2.10 7.94 7.34
C ASN A 7 -2.02 7.97 5.80
N LEU A 8 -2.74 8.89 5.17
CA LEU A 8 -2.81 9.05 3.72
C LEU A 8 -2.91 10.52 3.33
N GLU A 9 -1.96 11.01 2.53
CA GLU A 9 -2.04 12.29 1.85
C GLU A 9 -2.47 12.08 0.39
N LYS A 10 -3.40 12.92 -0.09
CA LYS A 10 -3.93 12.87 -1.45
C LYS A 10 -3.57 14.16 -2.17
N ARG A 11 -2.96 14.05 -3.34
CA ARG A 11 -2.69 15.18 -4.23
C ARG A 11 -2.89 14.80 -5.68
N THR A 12 -3.03 15.79 -6.54
CA THR A 12 -3.20 15.58 -7.98
C THR A 12 -2.10 16.30 -8.75
N LEU A 13 -1.72 15.73 -9.89
CA LEU A 13 -0.78 16.28 -10.85
C LEU A 13 -1.41 16.32 -12.24
N ALA A 14 -0.75 16.98 -13.19
CA ALA A 14 -1.18 17.03 -14.60
C ALA A 14 -2.65 17.45 -14.77
N ASN A 15 -3.05 18.56 -14.13
CA ASN A 15 -4.42 19.09 -14.17
C ASN A 15 -5.49 18.07 -13.71
N GLY A 16 -5.18 17.28 -12.66
CA GLY A 16 -6.10 16.29 -12.09
C GLY A 16 -6.03 14.91 -12.74
N GLN A 17 -5.26 14.73 -13.81
CA GLN A 17 -5.17 13.43 -14.50
C GLN A 17 -4.34 12.37 -13.78
N ILE A 18 -3.54 12.75 -12.79
CA ILE A 18 -2.74 11.84 -11.97
C ILE A 18 -3.15 12.01 -10.52
N ALA A 19 -3.65 10.96 -9.90
CA ALA A 19 -3.89 10.90 -8.46
C ALA A 19 -2.64 10.34 -7.78
N VAL A 20 -2.09 11.08 -6.81
CA VAL A 20 -0.98 10.60 -5.98
C VAL A 20 -1.51 10.35 -4.58
N LEU A 21 -1.33 9.13 -4.11
CA LEU A 21 -1.73 8.62 -2.80
C LEU A 21 -0.45 8.34 -2.00
N GLU A 22 -0.09 9.26 -1.12
CA GLU A 22 1.11 9.15 -0.30
C GLU A 22 0.75 8.53 1.04
N ILE A 23 1.26 7.32 1.29
CA ILE A 23 1.02 6.57 2.52
C ILE A 23 1.99 7.01 3.61
N GLY A 24 1.50 7.13 4.84
CA GLY A 24 2.24 7.61 6.01
C GLY A 24 1.73 7.01 7.31
N PRO A 25 2.17 7.53 8.44
CA PRO A 25 3.22 8.55 8.58
C PRO A 25 4.64 7.99 8.48
N ALA A 26 5.56 8.84 8.00
CA ALA A 26 6.98 8.52 8.02
C ALA A 26 7.48 8.33 9.47
N PRO A 27 8.58 7.57 9.67
CA PRO A 27 9.42 6.95 8.64
C PRO A 27 8.94 5.57 8.19
N ALA A 28 8.00 4.94 8.90
CA ALA A 28 7.70 3.54 8.71
C ALA A 28 6.56 3.28 7.70
N ASN A 29 5.60 4.20 7.57
CA ASN A 29 4.47 4.10 6.64
C ASN A 29 3.75 2.75 6.75
N ILE A 30 3.41 2.35 7.98
CA ILE A 30 2.86 1.03 8.29
C ILE A 30 1.48 0.84 7.68
N VAL A 31 1.25 -0.31 7.06
CA VAL A 31 -0.08 -0.73 6.60
C VAL A 31 -0.85 -1.31 7.78
N ASP A 32 -1.74 -0.50 8.34
CA ASP A 32 -2.71 -0.85 9.36
C ASP A 32 -4.15 -0.76 8.81
N ARG A 33 -5.14 -1.13 9.61
CA ARG A 33 -6.55 -1.03 9.23
C ARG A 33 -6.97 0.39 8.85
N ALA A 34 -6.44 1.41 9.53
CA ALA A 34 -6.78 2.80 9.25
C ALA A 34 -6.26 3.22 7.86
N LEU A 35 -5.02 2.85 7.52
CA LEU A 35 -4.47 3.09 6.19
C LEU A 35 -5.22 2.29 5.11
N MET A 36 -5.50 1.00 5.35
CA MET A 36 -6.25 0.17 4.40
C MET A 36 -7.64 0.76 4.09
N SER A 37 -8.34 1.27 5.11
CA SER A 37 -9.62 1.94 4.92
C SER A 37 -9.47 3.21 4.09
N SER A 38 -8.57 4.11 4.51
CA SER A 38 -8.37 5.42 3.85
C SER A 38 -7.89 5.28 2.41
N LEU A 39 -6.98 4.34 2.15
CA LEU A 39 -6.45 4.07 0.81
C LEU A 39 -7.51 3.38 -0.05
N GLY A 40 -8.27 2.43 0.50
CA GLY A 40 -9.38 1.78 -0.17
C GLY A 40 -10.49 2.75 -0.59
N ASP A 41 -10.84 3.72 0.28
CA ASP A 41 -11.81 4.77 -0.04
C ASP A 41 -11.29 5.72 -1.12
N ALA A 42 -9.98 6.04 -1.08
CA ALA A 42 -9.35 6.87 -2.09
C ALA A 42 -9.35 6.18 -3.47
N LEU A 43 -9.05 4.89 -3.53
CA LEU A 43 -9.09 4.11 -4.76
C LEU A 43 -10.52 4.02 -5.31
N THR A 44 -11.52 3.82 -4.44
CA THR A 44 -12.93 3.81 -4.85
C THR A 44 -13.34 5.16 -5.46
N ALA A 45 -12.94 6.28 -4.84
CA ALA A 45 -13.22 7.61 -5.38
C ALA A 45 -12.53 7.86 -6.74
N VAL A 46 -11.33 7.31 -6.95
CA VAL A 46 -10.64 7.38 -8.25
C VAL A 46 -11.34 6.53 -9.30
N ALA A 47 -11.86 5.36 -8.96
CA ALA A 47 -12.59 4.50 -9.90
C ALA A 47 -13.82 5.20 -10.47
N ASP A 48 -14.44 6.10 -9.71
CA ASP A 48 -15.59 6.92 -10.12
C ASP A 48 -15.22 8.19 -10.90
N ASP A 49 -13.91 8.55 -10.92
CA ASP A 49 -13.42 9.77 -11.60
C ASP A 49 -12.75 9.46 -12.94
N MET A 50 -13.51 9.53 -14.01
CA MET A 50 -13.04 9.28 -15.37
C MET A 50 -11.97 10.27 -15.88
N SER A 51 -11.69 11.36 -15.15
CA SER A 51 -10.63 12.32 -15.52
C SER A 51 -9.26 11.81 -15.14
N VAL A 52 -9.14 10.96 -14.10
CA VAL A 52 -7.90 10.35 -13.64
C VAL A 52 -7.44 9.28 -14.66
N LYS A 53 -6.17 9.31 -15.02
CA LYS A 53 -5.55 8.42 -16.01
C LYS A 53 -4.43 7.57 -15.44
N LEU A 54 -3.95 7.91 -14.25
CA LEU A 54 -2.89 7.19 -13.53
C LEU A 54 -3.10 7.40 -12.03
N VAL A 55 -2.94 6.32 -11.27
CA VAL A 55 -2.77 6.38 -9.81
C VAL A 55 -1.31 6.12 -9.48
N ILE A 56 -0.74 6.91 -8.59
CA ILE A 56 0.59 6.67 -8.01
C ILE A 56 0.42 6.45 -6.51
N ILE A 57 0.88 5.31 -6.02
CA ILE A 57 1.03 5.04 -4.58
C ILE A 57 2.50 5.20 -4.23
N THR A 58 2.81 5.99 -3.21
CA THR A 58 4.18 6.22 -2.73
C THR A 58 4.20 6.35 -1.22
N GLY A 59 5.38 6.25 -0.61
CA GLY A 59 5.55 6.43 0.83
C GLY A 59 5.99 7.83 1.20
N ALA A 60 5.53 8.34 2.34
CA ALA A 60 6.00 9.58 2.92
C ALA A 60 7.48 9.47 3.35
N GLY A 61 8.27 10.52 3.09
CA GLY A 61 9.67 10.58 3.47
C GLY A 61 10.58 9.65 2.65
N ASP A 62 11.53 9.00 3.33
CA ASP A 62 12.64 8.29 2.68
C ASP A 62 12.31 6.83 2.30
N HIS A 63 11.16 6.32 2.69
CA HIS A 63 10.81 4.90 2.54
C HIS A 63 9.39 4.71 2.01
N PHE A 64 9.19 3.64 1.26
CA PHE A 64 7.86 3.28 0.79
C PHE A 64 6.99 2.76 1.95
N CYS A 65 7.36 1.62 2.55
CA CYS A 65 6.61 1.01 3.64
C CYS A 65 7.43 -0.10 4.31
N TYR A 66 7.39 -0.16 5.64
CA TYR A 66 8.09 -1.21 6.41
C TYR A 66 7.28 -2.49 6.59
N GLY A 67 6.02 -2.50 6.18
CA GLY A 67 5.15 -3.67 6.26
C GLY A 67 3.82 -3.40 6.94
N ALA A 68 3.08 -4.49 7.19
CA ALA A 68 1.84 -4.44 7.92
C ALA A 68 2.06 -4.28 9.43
N SER A 69 1.04 -3.79 10.14
CA SER A 69 1.10 -3.58 11.58
C SER A 69 1.32 -4.88 12.34
N VAL A 70 2.44 -4.99 13.06
CA VAL A 70 2.72 -6.15 13.93
C VAL A 70 1.74 -6.22 15.09
N GLU A 71 1.24 -5.08 15.56
CA GLU A 71 0.27 -5.00 16.65
C GLU A 71 -1.08 -5.63 16.27
N GLU A 72 -1.43 -5.60 14.98
CA GLU A 72 -2.64 -6.22 14.44
C GLU A 72 -2.44 -7.69 14.04
N HIS A 73 -1.18 -8.20 14.07
CA HIS A 73 -0.82 -9.59 13.78
C HIS A 73 -0.79 -10.49 15.03
N THR A 74 -1.47 -10.10 16.10
CA THR A 74 -1.60 -10.95 17.28
C THR A 74 -2.50 -12.16 16.99
N PRO A 75 -2.36 -13.28 17.73
CA PRO A 75 -3.21 -14.46 17.55
C PRO A 75 -4.71 -14.16 17.59
N ASP A 76 -5.11 -13.17 18.39
CA ASP A 76 -6.51 -12.78 18.56
C ASP A 76 -7.05 -11.94 17.38
N GLN A 77 -6.20 -11.27 16.64
CA GLN A 77 -6.59 -10.33 15.58
C GLN A 77 -6.30 -10.82 14.15
N VAL A 78 -5.28 -11.66 13.99
CA VAL A 78 -4.81 -12.11 12.68
C VAL A 78 -5.89 -12.79 11.84
N GLY A 79 -6.81 -13.50 12.48
CA GLY A 79 -7.93 -14.19 11.82
C GLY A 79 -8.90 -13.23 11.10
N ALA A 80 -9.04 -12.00 11.58
CA ALA A 80 -9.83 -10.96 10.94
C ALA A 80 -8.97 -10.09 10.01
N MET A 81 -7.77 -9.73 10.46
CA MET A 81 -6.89 -8.80 9.77
C MET A 81 -6.43 -9.33 8.40
N LEU A 82 -6.02 -10.60 8.29
CA LEU A 82 -5.58 -11.17 7.01
C LEU A 82 -6.65 -11.14 5.93
N PRO A 83 -7.92 -11.56 6.17
CA PRO A 83 -8.98 -11.40 5.18
C PRO A 83 -9.23 -9.94 4.80
N GLU A 84 -9.16 -8.99 5.74
CA GLU A 84 -9.29 -7.55 5.47
C GLU A 84 -8.16 -7.05 4.58
N PHE A 85 -6.92 -7.43 4.88
CA PHE A 85 -5.75 -7.08 4.07
C PHE A 85 -5.85 -7.64 2.65
N HIS A 86 -6.21 -8.90 2.51
CA HIS A 86 -6.40 -9.51 1.18
C HIS A 86 -7.57 -8.87 0.42
N ALA A 87 -8.66 -8.51 1.09
CA ALA A 87 -9.77 -7.79 0.46
C ALA A 87 -9.34 -6.40 -0.01
N PHE A 88 -8.49 -5.73 0.76
CA PHE A 88 -7.90 -4.44 0.37
C PHE A 88 -7.00 -4.59 -0.87
N LEU A 89 -6.09 -5.57 -0.91
CA LEU A 89 -5.23 -5.81 -2.09
C LEU A 89 -6.07 -6.11 -3.35
N ARG A 90 -7.13 -6.92 -3.21
CA ARG A 90 -8.04 -7.19 -4.34
C ARG A 90 -8.75 -5.95 -4.87
N LYS A 91 -8.98 -4.91 -4.06
CA LYS A 91 -9.54 -3.65 -4.58
C LYS A 91 -8.65 -3.00 -5.64
N ILE A 92 -7.33 -3.16 -5.56
CA ILE A 92 -6.40 -2.61 -6.55
C ILE A 92 -6.61 -3.29 -7.91
N ASP A 93 -6.93 -4.58 -7.92
CA ASP A 93 -7.15 -5.38 -9.13
C ASP A 93 -8.60 -5.35 -9.62
N GLU A 94 -9.58 -5.43 -8.69
CA GLU A 94 -11.00 -5.60 -9.02
C GLU A 94 -11.74 -4.31 -9.35
N LEU A 95 -11.28 -3.15 -8.83
CA LEU A 95 -11.86 -1.85 -9.17
C LEU A 95 -11.52 -1.47 -10.61
N ASN A 96 -12.44 -0.78 -11.30
CA ASN A 96 -12.19 -0.22 -12.63
C ASN A 96 -11.27 1.01 -12.52
N LEU A 97 -10.04 0.80 -12.08
CA LEU A 97 -9.03 1.83 -11.91
C LEU A 97 -8.29 2.13 -13.21
N PRO A 98 -7.79 3.36 -13.42
CA PRO A 98 -6.68 3.56 -14.34
C PRO A 98 -5.44 2.83 -13.82
N PRO A 99 -4.40 2.62 -14.65
CA PRO A 99 -3.18 1.97 -14.19
C PRO A 99 -2.68 2.50 -12.86
N VAL A 100 -2.30 1.59 -11.96
CA VAL A 100 -1.77 1.90 -10.63
C VAL A 100 -0.27 1.65 -10.62
N LEU A 101 0.51 2.66 -10.28
CA LEU A 101 1.96 2.63 -10.18
C LEU A 101 2.38 2.71 -8.71
N ALA A 102 3.12 1.73 -8.22
CA ALA A 102 3.87 1.85 -6.98
C ALA A 102 5.19 2.58 -7.24
N ALA A 103 5.36 3.79 -6.71
CA ALA A 103 6.61 4.53 -6.76
C ALA A 103 7.41 4.26 -5.48
N VAL A 104 8.32 3.31 -5.56
CA VAL A 104 9.06 2.76 -4.40
C VAL A 104 10.37 3.47 -4.21
N ASN A 105 10.55 4.07 -3.03
CA ASN A 105 11.81 4.61 -2.55
C ASN A 105 12.24 3.90 -1.28
N GLY A 106 13.56 3.79 -1.06
CA GLY A 106 14.16 3.24 0.15
C GLY A 106 13.68 1.81 0.48
N ARG A 107 13.00 1.63 1.60
CA ARG A 107 12.57 0.30 2.07
C ARG A 107 11.12 0.03 1.72
N CYS A 108 10.89 -1.20 1.23
CA CYS A 108 9.57 -1.70 0.86
C CYS A 108 9.50 -3.18 1.28
N PHE A 109 8.94 -3.45 2.45
CA PHE A 109 9.00 -4.76 3.07
C PHE A 109 7.62 -5.34 3.41
N GLY A 110 7.53 -6.68 3.42
CA GLY A 110 6.36 -7.41 3.88
C GLY A 110 5.06 -6.93 3.25
N GLY A 111 4.05 -6.64 4.06
CA GLY A 111 2.77 -6.12 3.59
C GLY A 111 2.88 -4.88 2.71
N GLY A 112 3.89 -4.03 2.90
CA GLY A 112 4.18 -2.89 2.00
C GLY A 112 4.65 -3.36 0.63
N PHE A 113 5.46 -4.41 0.57
CA PHE A 113 5.87 -5.01 -0.70
C PHE A 113 4.70 -5.74 -1.37
N GLU A 114 3.82 -6.37 -0.60
CA GLU A 114 2.60 -6.99 -1.12
C GLU A 114 1.66 -5.95 -1.74
N VAL A 115 1.54 -4.74 -1.15
CA VAL A 115 0.82 -3.61 -1.78
C VAL A 115 1.46 -3.19 -3.10
N ALA A 116 2.79 -3.09 -3.15
CA ALA A 116 3.49 -2.75 -4.39
C ALA A 116 3.29 -3.83 -5.47
N LEU A 117 3.32 -5.11 -5.10
CA LEU A 117 3.08 -6.25 -6.00
C LEU A 117 1.65 -6.31 -6.55
N ALA A 118 0.67 -5.78 -5.81
CA ALA A 118 -0.71 -5.70 -6.27
C ALA A 118 -0.96 -4.56 -7.28
N CYS A 119 0.01 -3.65 -7.46
CA CYS A 119 -0.07 -2.59 -8.46
C CYS A 119 0.29 -3.11 -9.86
N ASP A 120 -0.21 -2.43 -10.92
CA ASP A 120 0.08 -2.79 -12.32
C ASP A 120 1.55 -2.56 -12.69
N LEU A 121 2.18 -1.55 -12.07
CA LEU A 121 3.55 -1.13 -12.37
C LEU A 121 4.30 -0.83 -11.07
N ILE A 122 5.59 -1.12 -11.06
CA ILE A 122 6.49 -0.78 -9.95
C ILE A 122 7.68 -0.01 -10.50
N ALA A 123 7.83 1.25 -10.09
CA ALA A 123 9.03 2.03 -10.33
C ALA A 123 9.85 2.11 -9.04
N VAL A 124 11.12 1.78 -9.12
CA VAL A 124 12.00 1.64 -7.95
C VAL A 124 13.15 2.62 -8.05
N SER A 125 13.40 3.42 -7.02
CA SER A 125 14.59 4.26 -6.96
C SER A 125 15.85 3.43 -6.73
N GLU A 126 16.97 3.90 -7.26
CA GLU A 126 18.28 3.26 -7.06
C GLU A 126 18.59 3.14 -5.57
N GLY A 127 19.10 1.97 -5.15
CA GLY A 127 19.45 1.67 -3.76
C GLY A 127 18.26 1.28 -2.88
N SER A 128 17.04 1.21 -3.42
CA SER A 128 15.90 0.69 -2.66
C SER A 128 16.04 -0.80 -2.36
N LEU A 129 15.45 -1.22 -1.22
CA LEU A 129 15.44 -2.61 -0.76
C LEU A 129 14.00 -3.10 -0.66
N LEU A 130 13.68 -4.12 -1.44
CA LEU A 130 12.37 -4.76 -1.47
C LEU A 130 12.48 -6.19 -0.98
N GLY A 131 11.48 -6.68 -0.27
CA GLY A 131 11.46 -8.09 0.14
C GLY A 131 10.40 -8.44 1.17
N CYS A 132 10.31 -9.74 1.43
CA CYS A 132 9.38 -10.35 2.38
C CYS A 132 10.16 -10.92 3.58
N PRO A 133 10.40 -10.12 4.64
CA PRO A 133 11.19 -10.54 5.80
C PRO A 133 10.41 -11.38 6.82
N GLU A 134 9.20 -11.78 6.52
CA GLU A 134 8.22 -12.44 7.40
C GLU A 134 8.80 -13.72 8.04
N ILE A 135 9.68 -14.40 7.35
CA ILE A 135 10.37 -15.60 7.90
C ILE A 135 11.11 -15.31 9.21
N LYS A 136 11.58 -14.07 9.43
CA LYS A 136 12.23 -13.66 10.67
C LYS A 136 11.27 -13.63 11.86
N LEU A 137 9.97 -13.55 11.58
CA LEU A 137 8.88 -13.57 12.56
C LEU A 137 8.18 -14.93 12.64
N GLY A 138 8.66 -15.93 11.88
CA GLY A 138 8.07 -17.27 11.85
C GLY A 138 6.75 -17.36 11.08
N VAL A 139 6.47 -16.38 10.21
CA VAL A 139 5.28 -16.34 9.34
C VAL A 139 5.72 -16.25 7.87
N PHE A 140 4.78 -16.36 6.95
CA PHE A 140 5.05 -16.19 5.52
C PHE A 140 4.14 -15.11 4.92
N PRO A 141 4.53 -14.46 3.80
CA PRO A 141 3.75 -13.45 3.12
C PRO A 141 2.71 -14.09 2.18
N PRO A 142 1.41 -14.15 2.54
CA PRO A 142 0.43 -14.89 1.73
C PRO A 142 0.25 -14.30 0.33
N ALA A 143 0.08 -12.99 0.21
CA ALA A 143 -0.08 -12.33 -1.07
C ALA A 143 1.24 -12.30 -1.85
N GLY A 144 2.38 -12.04 -1.19
CA GLY A 144 3.69 -12.11 -1.80
C GLY A 144 3.99 -13.48 -2.39
N SER A 145 3.60 -14.55 -1.70
CA SER A 145 3.75 -15.93 -2.19
C SER A 145 2.89 -16.24 -3.41
N ALA A 146 1.75 -15.58 -3.56
CA ALA A 146 0.87 -15.74 -4.71
C ALA A 146 1.31 -14.89 -5.92
N LEU A 147 1.81 -13.67 -5.68
CA LEU A 147 2.09 -12.69 -6.72
C LEU A 147 3.51 -12.78 -7.30
N LEU A 148 4.52 -13.11 -6.46
CA LEU A 148 5.92 -13.15 -6.91
C LEU A 148 6.26 -14.22 -7.95
N PRO A 149 5.63 -15.42 -7.97
CA PRO A 149 5.96 -16.46 -8.96
C PRO A 149 5.40 -16.19 -10.37
N LEU A 150 4.61 -15.15 -10.55
CA LEU A 150 4.00 -14.77 -11.82
C LEU A 150 4.88 -13.77 -12.58
#